data_5583b3e036ac77136b08eeab895947e3
#
_entry.id   5583b3e036ac77136b08eeab895947e3
#
_cell.length_a   1.000
_cell.length_b   1.000
_cell.length_c   1.000
_cell.angle_alpha   90.00
_cell.angle_beta   90.00
_cell.angle_gamma   90.00
#
_symmetry.space_group_name_H-M   'P 1'
#
loop_
_entity.id
_entity.type
_entity.pdbx_description
1 polymer ?
#
loop_
_entity_poly.entity_id
_entity_poly.type
_entity_poly.pdbx_seq_one_letter_code
_entity_poly.pdbx_strand_id
1 'polypeptide(L)'
;MVNDYKEAFAFYTQKLHFTLVEDTQLSPEKRWVIIAPPGGEACSLLLAKAATDEQRSRIGNQTGGRVFLFLHTDNFERDYKNLQDQQIKITRPPVTEPYGTVAVLEDLYGNLWDLIQPIKSF
;
A
#
# COMPACT_ATOMS: atom_id res chain seq x y z
N MET A 1 -0.38 -8.15 6.33
CA MET A 1 0.65 -9.17 6.64
C MET A 1 1.88 -8.98 5.80
N VAL A 2 3.02 -9.04 6.40
CA VAL A 2 4.30 -8.88 5.72
C VAL A 2 5.22 -10.03 6.10
N ASN A 3 6.19 -10.29 5.23
CA ASN A 3 7.21 -11.30 5.48
C ASN A 3 8.35 -10.76 6.34
N ASP A 4 8.66 -9.48 6.20
CA ASP A 4 9.75 -8.83 6.91
C ASP A 4 9.45 -7.34 7.06
N TYR A 5 9.66 -6.79 8.25
CA TYR A 5 9.40 -5.37 8.52
C TYR A 5 10.28 -4.45 7.66
N LYS A 6 11.55 -4.78 7.53
CA LYS A 6 12.50 -3.89 6.85
C LYS A 6 12.16 -3.72 5.37
N GLU A 7 11.91 -4.82 4.67
CA GLU A 7 11.60 -4.74 3.24
C GLU A 7 10.24 -4.09 2.99
N ALA A 8 9.25 -4.38 3.83
CA ALA A 8 7.93 -3.77 3.71
C ALA A 8 7.98 -2.27 4.00
N PHE A 9 8.65 -1.88 5.07
CA PHE A 9 8.84 -0.47 5.43
C PHE A 9 9.54 0.30 4.31
N ALA A 10 10.62 -0.27 3.77
CA ALA A 10 11.36 0.38 2.69
C ALA A 10 10.48 0.58 1.44
N PHE A 11 9.70 -0.42 1.07
CA PHE A 11 8.81 -0.30 -0.09
C PHE A 11 7.80 0.81 0.11
N TYR A 12 7.06 0.80 1.21
CA TYR A 12 5.99 1.77 1.42
C TYR A 12 6.51 3.19 1.61
N THR A 13 7.63 3.38 2.32
CA THR A 13 8.14 4.72 2.57
C THR A 13 8.95 5.27 1.41
N GLN A 14 9.79 4.47 0.77
CA GLN A 14 10.67 4.95 -0.28
C GLN A 14 9.99 4.98 -1.65
N LYS A 15 9.16 3.99 -1.97
CA LYS A 15 8.52 3.90 -3.29
C LYS A 15 7.14 4.54 -3.33
N LEU A 16 6.33 4.39 -2.29
CA LEU A 16 4.98 4.93 -2.22
C LEU A 16 4.87 6.20 -1.38
N HIS A 17 5.98 6.63 -0.77
CA HIS A 17 6.05 7.86 0.02
C HIS A 17 5.14 7.87 1.25
N PHE A 18 4.87 6.70 1.81
CA PHE A 18 4.18 6.60 3.09
C PHE A 18 5.09 7.15 4.19
N THR A 19 4.47 7.61 5.26
CA THR A 19 5.18 8.18 6.42
C THR A 19 5.16 7.20 7.58
N LEU A 20 6.29 7.06 8.26
CA LEU A 20 6.34 6.29 9.50
C LEU A 20 5.59 7.04 10.59
N VAL A 21 4.58 6.40 11.19
CA VAL A 21 3.83 6.95 12.31
C VAL A 21 4.40 6.46 13.63
N GLU A 22 4.69 5.17 13.74
CA GLU A 22 5.23 4.60 14.96
C GLU A 22 6.07 3.36 14.64
N ASP A 23 7.17 3.18 15.38
CA ASP A 23 8.02 1.99 15.32
C ASP A 23 8.48 1.68 16.73
N THR A 24 7.78 0.75 17.39
CA THR A 24 8.02 0.40 18.78
C THR A 24 8.26 -1.09 18.91
N GLN A 25 9.35 -1.47 19.57
CA GLN A 25 9.63 -2.85 19.92
C GLN A 25 8.84 -3.19 21.19
N LEU A 26 7.87 -4.10 21.06
CA LEU A 26 7.02 -4.49 22.19
C LEU A 26 7.56 -5.68 22.97
N SER A 27 8.23 -6.60 22.29
CA SER A 27 8.87 -7.76 22.88
C SER A 27 10.01 -8.20 21.93
N PRO A 28 10.85 -9.16 22.31
CA PRO A 28 11.89 -9.65 21.41
C PRO A 28 11.36 -10.12 20.04
N GLU A 29 10.10 -10.54 19.99
CA GLU A 29 9.49 -11.13 18.80
C GLU A 29 8.40 -10.27 18.19
N LYS A 30 7.96 -9.20 18.88
CA LYS A 30 6.82 -8.40 18.46
C LYS A 30 7.19 -6.94 18.32
N ARG A 31 6.85 -6.37 17.16
CA ARG A 31 7.14 -4.99 16.81
C ARG A 31 5.88 -4.31 16.31
N TRP A 32 5.73 -3.05 16.65
CA TRP A 32 4.58 -2.23 16.29
C TRP A 32 5.02 -1.21 15.27
N VAL A 33 4.79 -1.49 13.98
CA VAL A 33 5.21 -0.61 12.89
C VAL A 33 3.95 -0.08 12.19
N ILE A 34 3.72 1.22 12.31
CA ILE A 34 2.55 1.88 11.77
C ILE A 34 2.98 2.92 10.73
N ILE A 35 2.38 2.86 9.55
CA ILE A 35 2.65 3.78 8.45
C ILE A 35 1.35 4.43 7.99
N ALA A 36 1.46 5.60 7.36
CA ALA A 36 0.31 6.32 6.83
C ALA A 36 0.57 6.78 5.40
N PRO A 37 -0.46 6.80 4.54
CA PRO A 37 -0.30 7.29 3.17
C PRO A 37 0.03 8.77 3.14
N PRO A 38 0.60 9.28 2.02
CA PRO A 38 0.91 10.70 1.90
C PRO A 38 -0.34 11.56 2.11
N GLY A 39 -0.25 12.58 2.96
CA GLY A 39 -1.38 13.45 3.27
C GLY A 39 -2.47 12.80 4.11
N GLY A 40 -2.32 11.54 4.49
CA GLY A 40 -3.31 10.82 5.26
C GLY A 40 -3.13 11.02 6.75
N GLU A 41 -4.02 11.78 7.37
CA GLU A 41 -3.99 12.01 8.81
C GLU A 41 -4.99 11.13 9.55
N ALA A 42 -6.00 10.63 8.84
CA ALA A 42 -7.12 9.92 9.45
C ALA A 42 -7.00 8.40 9.40
N CYS A 43 -6.07 7.86 8.62
CA CYS A 43 -5.94 6.42 8.43
C CYS A 43 -4.48 6.00 8.44
N SER A 44 -4.20 4.88 9.09
CA SER A 44 -2.86 4.31 9.10
C SER A 44 -2.96 2.79 8.93
N LEU A 45 -1.83 2.18 8.57
CA LEU A 45 -1.72 0.74 8.39
C LEU A 45 -0.69 0.17 9.36
N LEU A 46 -1.05 -0.97 9.96
CA LEU A 46 -0.11 -1.74 10.75
C LEU A 46 0.60 -2.75 9.83
N LEU A 47 1.92 -2.70 9.84
CA LEU A 47 2.71 -3.76 9.21
C LEU A 47 2.89 -4.87 10.23
N ALA A 48 2.32 -6.04 9.96
CA ALA A 48 2.36 -7.17 10.87
C ALA A 48 3.13 -8.32 10.24
N LYS A 49 4.26 -8.67 10.84
CA LYS A 49 5.03 -9.81 10.39
C LYS A 49 4.27 -11.10 10.65
N ALA A 50 4.12 -11.93 9.63
CA ALA A 50 3.43 -13.19 9.73
C ALA A 50 4.13 -14.11 10.73
N ALA A 51 3.38 -14.69 11.65
CA ALA A 51 3.90 -15.54 12.72
C ALA A 51 3.44 -17.00 12.64
N THR A 52 2.45 -17.29 11.80
CA THR A 52 1.91 -18.64 11.63
C THR A 52 1.89 -19.01 10.16
N ASP A 53 1.73 -20.29 9.86
CA ASP A 53 1.65 -20.72 8.46
C ASP A 53 0.42 -20.15 7.77
N GLU A 54 -0.71 -20.04 8.47
CA GLU A 54 -1.89 -19.42 7.90
C GLU A 54 -1.64 -17.94 7.60
N GLN A 55 -1.02 -17.20 8.51
CA GLN A 55 -0.68 -15.81 8.27
C GLN A 55 0.29 -15.66 7.11
N ARG A 56 1.30 -16.53 7.02
CA ARG A 56 2.24 -16.51 5.90
C ARG A 56 1.54 -16.78 4.57
N SER A 57 0.53 -17.64 4.56
CA SER A 57 -0.23 -17.94 3.35
C SER A 57 -1.05 -16.75 2.84
N ARG A 58 -1.29 -15.76 3.71
CA ARG A 58 -2.05 -14.56 3.35
C ARG A 58 -1.18 -13.41 2.86
N ILE A 59 0.14 -13.52 2.95
CA ILE A 59 1.04 -12.47 2.46
C ILE A 59 0.83 -12.32 0.95
N GLY A 60 0.46 -11.09 0.53
CA GLY A 60 0.18 -10.81 -0.88
C GLY A 60 -1.17 -11.31 -1.39
N ASN A 61 -1.96 -11.94 -0.54
CA ASN A 61 -3.26 -12.49 -0.93
C ASN A 61 -4.28 -12.36 0.20
N GLN A 62 -4.35 -11.19 0.81
CA GLN A 62 -5.23 -10.97 1.95
C GLN A 62 -6.69 -10.89 1.55
N THR A 63 -6.98 -10.59 0.29
CA THR A 63 -8.35 -10.42 -0.20
C THR A 63 -8.79 -11.51 -1.17
N GLY A 64 -7.94 -12.52 -1.42
CA GLY A 64 -8.28 -13.59 -2.35
C GLY A 64 -8.32 -13.15 -3.80
N GLY A 65 -7.54 -12.13 -4.17
CA GLY A 65 -7.44 -11.68 -5.56
C GLY A 65 -8.22 -10.41 -5.89
N ARG A 66 -8.91 -9.85 -4.93
CA ARG A 66 -9.59 -8.56 -5.12
C ARG A 66 -8.66 -7.42 -4.72
N VAL A 67 -9.00 -6.20 -5.15
CA VAL A 67 -8.32 -4.99 -4.68
C VAL A 67 -8.42 -4.92 -3.16
N PHE A 68 -7.27 -4.70 -2.53
CA PHE A 68 -7.15 -4.69 -1.08
C PHE A 68 -7.60 -3.34 -0.51
N LEU A 69 -7.02 -2.25 -1.01
CA LEU A 69 -7.28 -0.91 -0.52
C LEU A 69 -7.24 0.09 -1.66
N PHE A 70 -7.87 1.24 -1.45
CA PHE A 70 -7.82 2.38 -2.37
C PHE A 70 -6.81 3.40 -1.84
N LEU A 71 -5.96 3.90 -2.72
CA LEU A 71 -5.04 4.98 -2.44
C LEU A 71 -5.54 6.22 -3.19
N HIS A 72 -6.13 7.15 -2.46
CA HIS A 72 -6.66 8.39 -3.04
C HIS A 72 -5.54 9.36 -3.35
N THR A 73 -5.63 10.04 -4.47
CA THR A 73 -4.68 11.09 -4.84
C THR A 73 -5.41 12.30 -5.37
N ASP A 74 -4.80 13.47 -5.18
CA ASP A 74 -5.26 14.72 -5.77
C ASP A 74 -4.51 15.05 -7.07
N ASN A 75 -3.53 14.23 -7.46
CA ASN A 75 -2.75 14.40 -8.68
C ASN A 75 -2.34 13.06 -9.24
N PHE A 76 -3.24 12.47 -10.03
CA PHE A 76 -3.05 11.13 -10.58
C PHE A 76 -1.80 11.04 -11.46
N GLU A 77 -1.57 12.03 -12.33
CA GLU A 77 -0.43 12.00 -13.24
C GLU A 77 0.90 11.95 -12.50
N ARG A 78 1.04 12.78 -11.47
CA ARG A 78 2.24 12.80 -10.62
C ARG A 78 2.48 11.44 -9.97
N ASP A 79 1.44 10.89 -9.36
CA ASP A 79 1.58 9.65 -8.59
C ASP A 79 1.73 8.43 -9.49
N TYR A 80 1.03 8.40 -10.63
CA TYR A 80 1.20 7.32 -11.58
C TYR A 80 2.62 7.33 -12.17
N LYS A 81 3.14 8.51 -12.49
CA LYS A 81 4.51 8.63 -12.95
C LYS A 81 5.50 8.11 -11.92
N ASN A 82 5.26 8.39 -10.64
CA ASN A 82 6.09 7.85 -9.57
C ASN A 82 6.07 6.32 -9.54
N LEU A 83 4.90 5.71 -9.73
CA LEU A 83 4.81 4.25 -9.80
C LEU A 83 5.69 3.70 -10.92
N GLN A 84 5.67 4.34 -12.09
CA GLN A 84 6.49 3.93 -13.22
C GLN A 84 7.98 4.14 -12.93
N ASP A 85 8.35 5.29 -12.38
CA ASP A 85 9.74 5.62 -12.06
C ASP A 85 10.32 4.66 -11.02
N GLN A 86 9.49 4.20 -10.07
CA GLN A 86 9.89 3.26 -9.04
C GLN A 86 9.77 1.79 -9.48
N GLN A 87 9.38 1.56 -10.73
CA GLN A 87 9.24 0.21 -11.30
C GLN A 87 8.25 -0.66 -10.51
N ILE A 88 7.19 -0.03 -10.00
CA ILE A 88 6.10 -0.74 -9.33
C ILE A 88 5.24 -1.39 -10.39
N LYS A 89 4.86 -2.64 -10.17
CA LYS A 89 4.07 -3.39 -11.13
C LYS A 89 2.66 -2.81 -11.24
N ILE A 90 2.26 -2.48 -12.46
CA ILE A 90 0.91 -2.01 -12.79
C ILE A 90 0.16 -3.18 -13.41
N THR A 91 -0.87 -3.66 -12.72
CA THR A 91 -1.67 -4.78 -13.21
C THR A 91 -2.81 -4.33 -14.09
N ARG A 92 -3.27 -3.09 -13.92
CA ARG A 92 -4.29 -2.49 -14.76
C ARG A 92 -3.90 -1.05 -15.07
N PRO A 93 -3.74 -0.70 -16.36
CA PRO A 93 -3.35 0.66 -16.76
C PRO A 93 -4.45 1.68 -16.43
N PRO A 94 -4.13 2.98 -16.47
CA PRO A 94 -5.09 4.03 -16.15
C PRO A 94 -6.34 3.95 -17.02
N VAL A 95 -7.50 4.10 -16.37
CA VAL A 95 -8.81 4.18 -17.02
C VAL A 95 -9.58 5.33 -16.39
N THR A 96 -10.24 6.14 -17.21
CA THR A 96 -11.13 7.17 -16.73
C THR A 96 -12.54 6.61 -16.64
N GLU A 97 -13.06 6.56 -15.43
CA GLU A 97 -14.40 6.08 -15.12
C GLU A 97 -15.30 7.27 -14.75
N PRO A 98 -16.64 7.11 -14.71
CA PRO A 98 -17.52 8.20 -14.30
C PRO A 98 -17.21 8.79 -12.93
N TYR A 99 -16.61 8.00 -12.03
CA TYR A 99 -16.29 8.42 -10.67
C TYR A 99 -14.86 8.95 -10.49
N GLY A 100 -13.99 8.75 -11.48
CA GLY A 100 -12.61 9.21 -11.39
C GLY A 100 -11.66 8.46 -12.32
N THR A 101 -10.37 8.74 -12.18
CA THR A 101 -9.30 8.06 -12.90
C THR A 101 -8.66 7.05 -11.99
N VAL A 102 -8.50 5.81 -12.45
CA VAL A 102 -7.99 4.70 -11.65
C VAL A 102 -6.93 3.89 -12.37
N ALA A 103 -6.01 3.33 -11.61
CA ALA A 103 -5.06 2.32 -12.06
C ALA A 103 -4.87 1.32 -10.92
N VAL A 104 -4.50 0.09 -11.24
CA VAL A 104 -4.24 -0.93 -10.21
C VAL A 104 -2.76 -1.25 -10.19
N LEU A 105 -2.19 -1.21 -9.00
CA LEU A 105 -0.79 -1.55 -8.76
C LEU A 105 -0.68 -2.72 -7.80
N GLU A 106 0.47 -3.37 -7.80
CA GLU A 106 0.81 -4.38 -6.80
C GLU A 106 1.83 -3.82 -5.82
N ASP A 107 1.64 -4.12 -4.52
CA ASP A 107 2.68 -3.83 -3.56
C ASP A 107 3.81 -4.86 -3.64
N LEU A 108 4.76 -4.78 -2.72
CA LEU A 108 5.93 -5.66 -2.68
C LEU A 108 5.56 -7.14 -2.70
N TYR A 109 4.43 -7.51 -2.09
CA TYR A 109 4.01 -8.90 -1.94
C TYR A 109 2.92 -9.32 -2.92
N GLY A 110 2.42 -8.39 -3.74
CA GLY A 110 1.36 -8.70 -4.70
C GLY A 110 -0.03 -8.28 -4.26
N ASN A 111 -0.18 -7.59 -3.13
CA ASN A 111 -1.47 -7.02 -2.77
C ASN A 111 -1.87 -5.94 -3.77
N LEU A 112 -3.12 -5.97 -4.18
CA LEU A 112 -3.63 -5.05 -5.21
C LEU A 112 -4.17 -3.78 -4.57
N TRP A 113 -3.72 -2.63 -5.08
CA TRP A 113 -4.19 -1.32 -4.66
C TRP A 113 -4.78 -0.59 -5.86
N ASP A 114 -5.91 0.10 -5.67
CA ASP A 114 -6.38 1.10 -6.64
C ASP A 114 -5.74 2.43 -6.31
N LEU A 115 -5.01 3.00 -7.27
CA LEU A 115 -4.66 4.41 -7.22
C LEU A 115 -5.81 5.16 -7.88
N ILE A 116 -6.48 6.04 -7.15
CA ILE A 116 -7.68 6.69 -7.62
C ILE A 116 -7.66 8.20 -7.35
N GLN A 117 -7.94 8.97 -8.40
CA GLN A 117 -8.25 10.38 -8.26
C GLN A 117 -9.74 10.55 -8.52
N PRO A 118 -10.55 10.74 -7.48
CA PRO A 118 -11.99 10.90 -7.66
C PRO A 118 -12.33 12.23 -8.34
N ILE A 119 -13.44 12.25 -9.07
CA ILE A 119 -13.94 13.48 -9.67
C ILE A 119 -14.39 14.46 -8.58
N LYS A 120 -14.95 13.90 -7.51
CA LYS A 120 -15.38 14.69 -6.35
C LYS A 120 -14.56 14.28 -5.13
N SER A 121 -14.20 15.25 -4.31
CA SER A 121 -13.56 15.01 -3.03
C SER A 121 -14.53 14.26 -2.10
N PHE A 122 -14.02 13.27 -1.44
CA PHE A 122 -14.77 12.53 -0.42
C PHE A 122 -14.66 13.21 0.93
#